data_8cad8d1303c6f8e7a6efae08de3b4ca3
#
_entry.id   8cad8d1303c6f8e7a6efae08de3b4ca3
#
_cell.length_a   1.000
_cell.length_b   1.000
_cell.length_c   1.000
_cell.angle_alpha   90.00
_cell.angle_beta   90.00
_cell.angle_gamma   90.00
#
_symmetry.space_group_name_H-M   'P 1'
#
loop_
_entity.id
_entity.type
_entity.pdbx_description
1 polymer ?
#
loop_
_entity_poly.entity_id
_entity_poly.type
_entity_poly.pdbx_seq_one_letter_code
_entity_poly.pdbx_strand_id
1 'polypeptide(L)'
;MRIDEMIPALDALDKIGYYSLEAWGGATFDSCLRFLNEDPWERLRTLKSYLKKTPIQMLLRGQNLLGHRHYADDLVEKFVEKSIENGVTVVRVFDALNDPRNLETSMKAIKKYGGVCEATISYTTGPVYTDEYFVNLAKTLENMGADNICLKDMANLLLPFDAYRLVKALKANLRPETKLHLHTHNTTGTGDMVYLMAILAGVDIVDTALSPLGNGTSQPATEPLVATLKGTPYDTGISIEELL
;
A
#
# COMPACT_ATOMS: atom_id res chain seq x y z
N MET A 1 -0.77 -14.45 -13.19
CA MET A 1 -2.16 -14.42 -13.63
C MET A 1 -2.28 -13.41 -14.76
N ARG A 2 -2.84 -13.82 -15.90
CA ARG A 2 -3.11 -12.95 -17.04
C ARG A 2 -4.32 -12.06 -16.75
N ILE A 3 -4.47 -10.96 -17.51
CA ILE A 3 -5.59 -10.05 -17.28
C ILE A 3 -6.94 -10.71 -17.59
N ASP A 4 -7.01 -11.56 -18.61
CA ASP A 4 -8.20 -12.31 -18.97
C ASP A 4 -8.67 -13.29 -17.87
N GLU A 5 -7.72 -13.82 -17.08
CA GLU A 5 -8.02 -14.68 -15.92
C GLU A 5 -8.54 -13.87 -14.70
N MET A 6 -8.24 -12.56 -14.64
CA MET A 6 -8.69 -11.69 -13.55
C MET A 6 -10.09 -11.11 -13.79
N ILE A 7 -10.42 -10.84 -15.06
CA ILE A 7 -11.67 -10.16 -15.44
C ILE A 7 -12.92 -10.74 -14.75
N PRO A 8 -13.09 -12.08 -14.68
CA PRO A 8 -14.31 -12.64 -14.04
C PRO A 8 -14.51 -12.24 -12.57
N ALA A 9 -13.43 -11.91 -11.85
CA ALA A 9 -13.49 -11.54 -10.44
C ALA A 9 -13.59 -10.01 -10.21
N LEU A 10 -13.28 -9.19 -11.21
CA LEU A 10 -13.13 -7.74 -11.02
C LEU A 10 -14.43 -7.04 -10.59
N ASP A 11 -15.56 -7.44 -11.16
CA ASP A 11 -16.87 -6.86 -10.79
C ASP A 11 -17.28 -7.21 -9.34
N ALA A 12 -16.89 -8.38 -8.86
CA ALA A 12 -17.10 -8.78 -7.47
C ALA A 12 -16.19 -7.97 -6.55
N LEU A 13 -14.89 -7.89 -6.88
CA LEU A 13 -13.91 -7.11 -6.12
C LEU A 13 -14.28 -5.63 -6.00
N ASP A 14 -14.86 -5.03 -7.05
CA ASP A 14 -15.30 -3.62 -7.04
C ASP A 14 -16.49 -3.35 -6.09
N LYS A 15 -17.22 -4.41 -5.68
CA LYS A 15 -18.39 -4.30 -4.80
C LYS A 15 -18.08 -4.53 -3.33
N ILE A 16 -16.97 -5.18 -3.00
CA ILE A 16 -16.61 -5.55 -1.63
C ILE A 16 -16.48 -4.33 -0.70
N GLY A 17 -16.04 -3.18 -1.23
CA GLY A 17 -15.89 -1.97 -0.45
C GLY A 17 -14.48 -1.77 0.14
N TYR A 18 -13.44 -2.32 -0.51
CA TYR A 18 -12.06 -2.02 -0.17
C TYR A 18 -11.75 -0.52 -0.28
N TYR A 19 -10.85 -0.04 0.57
CA TYR A 19 -10.29 1.31 0.47
C TYR A 19 -9.59 1.54 -0.88
N SER A 20 -8.78 0.58 -1.29
CA SER A 20 -8.09 0.54 -2.59
C SER A 20 -7.68 -0.89 -2.92
N LEU A 21 -7.39 -1.14 -4.19
CA LEU A 21 -6.78 -2.39 -4.67
C LEU A 21 -5.38 -2.08 -5.21
N GLU A 22 -4.33 -2.61 -4.56
CA GLU A 22 -2.98 -2.56 -5.10
C GLU A 22 -2.86 -3.57 -6.24
N ALA A 23 -3.14 -3.11 -7.46
CA ALA A 23 -3.30 -3.95 -8.63
C ALA A 23 -2.25 -3.69 -9.72
N TRP A 24 -1.37 -2.71 -9.50
CA TRP A 24 -0.36 -2.32 -10.48
C TRP A 24 0.93 -1.86 -9.79
N GLY A 25 2.02 -1.69 -10.55
CA GLY A 25 3.32 -1.26 -10.03
C GLY A 25 4.48 -1.99 -10.69
N GLY A 26 5.68 -1.88 -10.09
CA GLY A 26 6.92 -2.36 -10.69
C GLY A 26 6.94 -3.85 -11.02
N ALA A 27 6.57 -4.68 -10.09
CA ALA A 27 6.54 -6.14 -10.29
C ALA A 27 5.51 -6.56 -11.34
N THR A 28 4.33 -5.92 -11.34
CA THR A 28 3.28 -6.19 -12.35
C THR A 28 3.75 -5.76 -13.73
N PHE A 29 4.35 -4.58 -13.86
CA PHE A 29 4.87 -4.06 -15.11
C PHE A 29 5.93 -5.01 -15.70
N ASP A 30 6.91 -5.42 -14.89
CA ASP A 30 7.93 -6.38 -15.28
C ASP A 30 7.32 -7.74 -15.68
N SER A 31 6.37 -8.25 -14.92
CA SER A 31 5.72 -9.54 -15.21
C SER A 31 4.94 -9.51 -16.52
N CYS A 32 4.26 -8.42 -16.82
CA CYS A 32 3.56 -8.24 -18.10
C CYS A 32 4.52 -8.38 -19.29
N LEU A 33 5.66 -7.70 -19.23
CA LEU A 33 6.62 -7.70 -20.31
C LEU A 33 7.41 -9.01 -20.42
N ARG A 34 7.86 -9.56 -19.27
CA ARG A 34 8.79 -10.70 -19.25
C ARG A 34 8.14 -12.06 -19.39
N PHE A 35 6.93 -12.22 -18.84
CA PHE A 35 6.33 -13.54 -18.66
C PHE A 35 4.95 -13.67 -19.29
N LEU A 36 4.18 -12.57 -19.40
CA LEU A 36 2.79 -12.66 -19.84
C LEU A 36 2.59 -12.23 -21.30
N ASN A 37 3.57 -11.55 -21.90
CA ASN A 37 3.45 -10.92 -23.21
C ASN A 37 2.21 -10.00 -23.27
N GLU A 38 2.01 -9.20 -22.22
CA GLU A 38 0.94 -8.21 -22.09
C GLU A 38 1.50 -6.79 -22.10
N ASP A 39 0.78 -5.84 -22.68
CA ASP A 39 1.04 -4.42 -22.49
C ASP A 39 0.61 -4.02 -21.07
N PRO A 40 1.55 -3.57 -20.19
CA PRO A 40 1.21 -3.19 -18.82
C PRO A 40 0.25 -2.00 -18.75
N TRP A 41 0.29 -1.08 -19.69
CA TRP A 41 -0.63 0.06 -19.75
C TRP A 41 -2.05 -0.35 -20.17
N GLU A 42 -2.15 -1.28 -21.13
CA GLU A 42 -3.44 -1.87 -21.52
C GLU A 42 -4.05 -2.62 -20.36
N ARG A 43 -3.24 -3.38 -19.62
CA ARG A 43 -3.67 -4.05 -18.39
C ARG A 43 -4.25 -3.05 -17.37
N LEU A 44 -3.58 -1.92 -17.13
CA LEU A 44 -4.06 -0.88 -16.22
C LEU A 44 -5.39 -0.29 -16.67
N ARG A 45 -5.50 0.05 -17.95
CA ARG A 45 -6.75 0.57 -18.53
C ARG A 45 -7.89 -0.45 -18.44
N THR A 46 -7.60 -1.71 -18.66
CA THR A 46 -8.58 -2.80 -18.52
C THR A 46 -9.05 -2.91 -17.07
N LEU A 47 -8.15 -2.96 -16.10
CA LEU A 47 -8.52 -2.94 -14.68
C LEU A 47 -9.41 -1.75 -14.35
N LYS A 48 -9.04 -0.54 -14.79
CA LYS A 48 -9.84 0.68 -14.57
C LYS A 48 -11.21 0.63 -15.25
N SER A 49 -11.34 -0.08 -16.35
CA SER A 49 -12.63 -0.25 -17.04
C SER A 49 -13.64 -1.07 -16.24
N TYR A 50 -13.19 -1.96 -15.37
CA TYR A 50 -14.03 -2.79 -14.48
C TYR A 50 -14.16 -2.17 -13.07
N LEU A 51 -13.06 -1.68 -12.49
CA LEU A 51 -13.03 -1.09 -11.14
C LEU A 51 -13.57 0.36 -11.19
N LYS A 52 -14.88 0.52 -10.98
CA LYS A 52 -15.57 1.82 -11.06
C LYS A 52 -15.60 2.53 -9.71
N LYS A 53 -15.73 1.78 -8.62
CA LYS A 53 -15.90 2.28 -7.25
C LYS A 53 -14.60 2.24 -6.48
N THR A 54 -13.85 1.14 -6.60
CA THR A 54 -12.65 0.90 -5.82
C THR A 54 -11.43 1.57 -6.48
N PRO A 55 -10.73 2.45 -5.77
CA PRO A 55 -9.50 3.08 -6.26
C PRO A 55 -8.42 2.06 -6.60
N ILE A 56 -7.71 2.28 -7.70
CA ILE A 56 -6.51 1.50 -8.03
C ILE A 56 -5.31 2.13 -7.33
N GLN A 57 -4.58 1.31 -6.59
CA GLN A 57 -3.31 1.65 -5.97
C GLN A 57 -2.15 1.02 -6.72
N MET A 58 -1.01 1.73 -6.75
CA MET A 58 0.25 1.21 -7.26
C MET A 58 1.40 1.43 -6.30
N LEU A 59 2.40 0.56 -6.39
CA LEU A 59 3.69 0.73 -5.72
C LEU A 59 4.70 1.37 -6.67
N LEU A 60 5.33 2.46 -6.21
CA LEU A 60 6.36 3.19 -6.94
C LEU A 60 7.66 3.27 -6.13
N ARG A 61 8.78 2.91 -6.76
CA ARG A 61 10.11 2.90 -6.11
C ARG A 61 10.81 4.27 -6.17
N GLY A 62 10.12 5.34 -5.76
CA GLY A 62 10.68 6.69 -5.78
C GLY A 62 11.32 7.03 -7.13
N GLN A 63 12.55 7.57 -7.10
CA GLN A 63 13.32 7.92 -8.30
C GLN A 63 13.68 6.74 -9.20
N ASN A 64 13.55 5.50 -8.69
CA ASN A 64 13.84 4.28 -9.44
C ASN A 64 12.62 3.79 -10.24
N LEU A 65 11.46 4.42 -10.10
CA LEU A 65 10.20 4.04 -10.77
C LEU A 65 9.86 2.55 -10.56
N LEU A 66 10.04 1.77 -11.62
CA LEU A 66 9.78 0.33 -11.66
C LEU A 66 11.08 -0.49 -11.57
N GLY A 67 12.23 0.18 -11.65
CA GLY A 67 13.55 -0.45 -11.80
C GLY A 67 14.39 -0.43 -10.52
N HIS A 68 15.73 -0.53 -10.75
CA HIS A 68 16.75 -0.59 -9.71
C HIS A 68 17.85 0.47 -9.90
N ARG A 69 17.60 1.48 -10.73
CA ARG A 69 18.49 2.62 -10.95
C ARG A 69 17.67 3.90 -10.98
N HIS A 70 18.30 5.02 -10.69
CA HIS A 70 17.66 6.34 -10.77
C HIS A 70 17.37 6.71 -12.22
N TYR A 71 16.23 7.31 -12.42
CA TYR A 71 15.81 7.96 -13.66
C TYR A 71 15.84 9.48 -13.49
N ALA A 72 15.89 10.21 -14.58
CA ALA A 72 15.84 11.66 -14.58
C ALA A 72 14.45 12.15 -14.11
N ASP A 73 14.40 13.34 -13.49
CA ASP A 73 13.19 13.89 -12.87
C ASP A 73 12.03 14.05 -13.86
N ASP A 74 12.31 14.46 -15.09
CA ASP A 74 11.32 14.61 -16.15
C ASP A 74 10.66 13.27 -16.53
N LEU A 75 11.43 12.18 -16.51
CA LEU A 75 10.90 10.83 -16.75
C LEU A 75 10.06 10.36 -15.55
N VAL A 76 10.50 10.63 -14.33
CA VAL A 76 9.72 10.31 -13.12
C VAL A 76 8.39 11.05 -13.13
N GLU A 77 8.42 12.35 -13.40
CA GLU A 77 7.21 13.17 -13.50
C GLU A 77 6.27 12.62 -14.59
N LYS A 78 6.81 12.34 -15.79
CA LYS A 78 6.01 11.83 -16.91
C LYS A 78 5.41 10.45 -16.64
N PHE A 79 6.15 9.58 -15.95
CA PHE A 79 5.64 8.26 -15.56
C PHE A 79 4.47 8.37 -14.58
N VAL A 80 4.59 9.23 -13.56
CA VAL A 80 3.52 9.48 -12.58
C VAL A 80 2.29 10.07 -13.27
N GLU A 81 2.47 11.09 -14.13
CA GLU A 81 1.40 11.65 -14.94
C GLU A 81 0.64 10.56 -15.70
N LYS A 82 1.37 9.73 -16.45
CA LYS A 82 0.75 8.66 -17.24
C LYS A 82 0.09 7.57 -16.39
N SER A 83 0.63 7.26 -15.24
CA SER A 83 0.00 6.31 -14.32
C SER A 83 -1.36 6.81 -13.84
N ILE A 84 -1.45 8.07 -13.42
CA ILE A 84 -2.70 8.70 -12.97
C ILE A 84 -3.70 8.83 -14.12
N GLU A 85 -3.27 9.31 -15.29
CA GLU A 85 -4.12 9.41 -16.49
C GLU A 85 -4.73 8.06 -16.89
N ASN A 86 -4.00 6.96 -16.71
CA ASN A 86 -4.47 5.62 -17.05
C ASN A 86 -5.26 4.92 -15.93
N GLY A 87 -5.50 5.60 -14.79
CA GLY A 87 -6.48 5.17 -13.81
C GLY A 87 -5.96 4.87 -12.41
N VAL A 88 -4.66 5.04 -12.14
CA VAL A 88 -4.13 4.97 -10.77
C VAL A 88 -4.67 6.14 -9.96
N THR A 89 -5.16 5.85 -8.76
CA THR A 89 -5.68 6.86 -7.82
C THR A 89 -4.72 7.05 -6.65
N VAL A 90 -4.21 5.96 -6.07
CA VAL A 90 -3.30 5.99 -4.93
C VAL A 90 -1.91 5.55 -5.38
N VAL A 91 -0.92 6.38 -5.16
CA VAL A 91 0.48 6.03 -5.45
C VAL A 91 1.22 5.86 -4.12
N ARG A 92 1.53 4.61 -3.80
CA ARG A 92 2.39 4.23 -2.67
C ARG A 92 3.83 4.35 -3.11
N VAL A 93 4.50 5.40 -2.66
CA VAL A 93 5.90 5.68 -3.02
C VAL A 93 6.82 5.33 -1.86
N PHE A 94 7.89 4.56 -2.15
CA PHE A 94 8.85 4.13 -1.13
C PHE A 94 10.30 4.21 -1.59
N ASP A 95 11.18 4.27 -0.60
CA ASP A 95 12.61 3.99 -0.73
C ASP A 95 13.01 2.94 0.31
N ALA A 96 13.77 1.93 -0.11
CA ALA A 96 14.16 0.82 0.77
C ALA A 96 15.09 1.26 1.93
N LEU A 97 15.80 2.37 1.75
CA LEU A 97 16.71 2.95 2.73
C LEU A 97 16.11 4.11 3.53
N ASN A 98 14.84 4.43 3.28
CA ASN A 98 14.13 5.56 3.91
C ASN A 98 14.78 6.91 3.64
N ASP A 99 15.32 7.14 2.45
CA ASP A 99 15.86 8.44 2.05
C ASP A 99 14.76 9.32 1.44
N PRO A 100 14.30 10.39 2.13
CA PRO A 100 13.23 11.25 1.63
C PRO A 100 13.57 11.95 0.30
N ARG A 101 14.87 12.17 0.03
CA ARG A 101 15.33 12.81 -1.22
C ARG A 101 14.96 11.96 -2.45
N ASN A 102 14.93 10.64 -2.28
CA ASN A 102 14.57 9.71 -3.34
C ASN A 102 13.06 9.68 -3.64
N LEU A 103 12.24 10.30 -2.79
CA LEU A 103 10.78 10.36 -2.92
C LEU A 103 10.28 11.72 -3.45
N GLU A 104 11.11 12.75 -3.38
CA GLU A 104 10.68 14.15 -3.55
C GLU A 104 10.03 14.41 -4.91
N THR A 105 10.68 14.02 -6.01
CA THR A 105 10.17 14.23 -7.38
C THR A 105 8.86 13.49 -7.60
N SER A 106 8.79 12.23 -7.16
CA SER A 106 7.58 11.42 -7.26
C SER A 106 6.42 12.01 -6.47
N MET A 107 6.65 12.44 -5.22
CA MET A 107 5.61 13.03 -4.37
C MET A 107 5.08 14.33 -4.96
N LYS A 108 5.96 15.21 -5.45
CA LYS A 108 5.56 16.45 -6.14
C LYS A 108 4.72 16.15 -7.38
N ALA A 109 5.12 15.18 -8.20
CA ALA A 109 4.39 14.79 -9.38
C ALA A 109 3.00 14.22 -9.04
N ILE A 110 2.90 13.34 -8.04
CA ILE A 110 1.62 12.78 -7.59
C ILE A 110 0.64 13.90 -7.21
N LYS A 111 1.08 14.86 -6.40
CA LYS A 111 0.25 16.00 -6.00
C LYS A 111 -0.13 16.90 -7.19
N LYS A 112 0.82 17.14 -8.11
CA LYS A 112 0.60 17.94 -9.31
C LYS A 112 -0.50 17.37 -10.21
N TYR A 113 -0.55 16.05 -10.35
CA TYR A 113 -1.50 15.37 -11.24
C TYR A 113 -2.75 14.83 -10.52
N GLY A 114 -2.94 15.18 -9.24
CA GLY A 114 -4.17 14.92 -8.50
C GLY A 114 -4.31 13.49 -7.96
N GLY A 115 -3.21 12.76 -7.86
CA GLY A 115 -3.19 11.46 -7.17
C GLY A 115 -3.15 11.60 -5.64
N VAL A 116 -3.54 10.55 -4.94
CA VAL A 116 -3.34 10.41 -3.50
C VAL A 116 -1.91 9.94 -3.25
N CYS A 117 -1.14 10.74 -2.53
CA CYS A 117 0.26 10.46 -2.20
C CYS A 117 0.35 9.66 -0.90
N GLU A 118 0.65 8.38 -1.00
CA GLU A 118 0.94 7.53 0.15
C GLU A 118 2.46 7.34 0.27
N ALA A 119 3.08 8.12 1.16
CA ALA A 119 4.51 8.03 1.39
C ALA A 119 4.83 6.92 2.39
N THR A 120 5.85 6.12 2.09
CA THR A 120 6.10 4.86 2.79
C THR A 120 7.38 4.91 3.60
N ILE A 121 7.29 4.37 4.80
CA ILE A 121 8.40 4.07 5.70
C ILE A 121 8.68 2.57 5.61
N SER A 122 9.86 2.19 5.13
CA SER A 122 10.32 0.80 5.15
C SER A 122 10.72 0.44 6.59
N TYR A 123 9.93 -0.43 7.23
CA TYR A 123 10.21 -0.86 8.59
C TYR A 123 11.41 -1.80 8.63
N THR A 124 12.27 -1.58 9.59
CA THR A 124 13.40 -2.46 9.91
C THR A 124 13.76 -2.34 11.38
N THR A 125 14.64 -3.20 11.87
CA THR A 125 15.10 -3.25 13.26
C THR A 125 16.59 -2.92 13.37
N GLY A 126 17.00 -2.41 14.51
CA GLY A 126 18.39 -2.09 14.80
C GLY A 126 18.50 -0.90 15.76
N PRO A 127 19.70 -0.62 16.28
CA PRO A 127 19.85 0.36 17.36
C PRO A 127 19.50 1.81 17.00
N VAL A 128 19.46 2.15 15.72
CA VAL A 128 19.11 3.48 15.21
C VAL A 128 17.62 3.62 14.86
N TYR A 129 16.92 2.51 14.70
CA TYR A 129 15.52 2.47 14.25
C TYR A 129 14.57 2.46 15.45
N THR A 130 14.55 3.59 16.17
CA THR A 130 13.69 3.80 17.34
C THR A 130 12.31 4.31 16.93
N ASP A 131 11.35 4.28 17.85
CA ASP A 131 10.02 4.89 17.61
C ASP A 131 10.15 6.38 17.23
N GLU A 132 11.08 7.10 17.86
CA GLU A 132 11.37 8.50 17.55
C GLU A 132 11.88 8.66 16.10
N TYR A 133 12.77 7.77 15.64
CA TYR A 133 13.23 7.76 14.24
C TYR A 133 12.06 7.66 13.28
N PHE A 134 11.15 6.69 13.49
CA PHE A 134 10.00 6.49 12.61
C PHE A 134 9.00 7.64 12.67
N VAL A 135 8.76 8.21 13.85
CA VAL A 135 7.90 9.40 14.03
C VAL A 135 8.48 10.61 13.29
N ASN A 136 9.78 10.86 13.42
CA ASN A 136 10.43 11.99 12.75
C ASN A 136 10.42 11.82 11.23
N LEU A 137 10.63 10.61 10.73
CA LEU A 137 10.53 10.31 9.31
C LEU A 137 9.09 10.51 8.80
N ALA A 138 8.09 10.02 9.52
CA ALA A 138 6.68 10.20 9.18
C ALA A 138 6.30 11.68 9.06
N LYS A 139 6.72 12.50 10.04
CA LYS A 139 6.51 13.96 10.01
C LYS A 139 7.22 14.63 8.83
N THR A 140 8.41 14.17 8.49
CA THR A 140 9.13 14.66 7.31
C THR A 140 8.35 14.40 6.04
N LEU A 141 7.88 13.16 5.84
CA LEU A 141 7.10 12.77 4.68
C LEU A 141 5.74 13.50 4.62
N GLU A 142 5.08 13.66 5.76
CA GLU A 142 3.85 14.46 5.88
C GLU A 142 4.08 15.92 5.46
N ASN A 143 5.18 16.54 5.91
CA ASN A 143 5.53 17.91 5.53
C ASN A 143 5.93 18.03 4.04
N MET A 144 6.38 16.95 3.40
CA MET A 144 6.62 16.89 1.97
C MET A 144 5.32 16.76 1.15
N GLY A 145 4.17 16.60 1.79
CA GLY A 145 2.85 16.60 1.15
C GLY A 145 2.21 15.22 1.03
N ALA A 146 2.61 14.24 1.84
CA ALA A 146 1.92 12.96 1.91
C ALA A 146 0.47 13.13 2.41
N ASP A 147 -0.48 12.47 1.76
CA ASP A 147 -1.87 12.36 2.22
C ASP A 147 -2.01 11.20 3.22
N ASN A 148 -1.27 10.11 2.98
CA ASN A 148 -1.20 8.95 3.86
C ASN A 148 0.26 8.63 4.18
N ILE A 149 0.51 8.05 5.34
CA ILE A 149 1.79 7.44 5.71
C ILE A 149 1.60 5.93 5.79
N CYS A 150 2.39 5.18 5.03
CA CYS A 150 2.41 3.72 5.09
C CYS A 150 3.61 3.23 5.90
N LEU A 151 3.38 2.52 6.99
CA LEU A 151 4.40 1.73 7.66
C LEU A 151 4.46 0.36 6.97
N LYS A 152 5.54 0.10 6.24
CA LYS A 152 5.69 -1.09 5.39
C LYS A 152 6.71 -2.06 5.95
N ASP A 153 6.22 -3.17 6.45
CA ASP A 153 7.02 -4.29 6.96
C ASP A 153 7.03 -5.46 5.97
N MET A 154 8.01 -5.49 5.10
CA MET A 154 8.12 -6.49 4.03
C MET A 154 8.57 -7.86 4.52
N ALA A 155 9.11 -7.97 5.73
CA ALA A 155 9.70 -9.19 6.25
C ALA A 155 9.00 -9.71 7.51
N ASN A 156 7.91 -9.07 7.93
CA ASN A 156 7.17 -9.37 9.17
C ASN A 156 8.09 -9.36 10.41
N LEU A 157 8.92 -8.29 10.49
CA LEU A 157 9.83 -8.05 11.63
C LEU A 157 9.12 -7.35 12.78
N LEU A 158 8.06 -6.60 12.49
CA LEU A 158 7.27 -5.87 13.47
C LEU A 158 6.50 -6.87 14.34
N LEU A 159 6.79 -6.87 15.64
CA LEU A 159 6.10 -7.73 16.59
C LEU A 159 4.78 -7.08 17.06
N PRO A 160 3.78 -7.86 17.52
CA PRO A 160 2.46 -7.33 17.84
C PRO A 160 2.46 -6.18 18.86
N PHE A 161 3.22 -6.31 19.96
CA PHE A 161 3.29 -5.24 20.98
C PHE A 161 4.09 -4.01 20.49
N ASP A 162 5.08 -4.22 19.63
CA ASP A 162 5.82 -3.12 19.00
C ASP A 162 4.92 -2.38 17.99
N ALA A 163 4.07 -3.09 17.27
CA ALA A 163 3.06 -2.50 16.40
C ALA A 163 2.11 -1.58 17.17
N TYR A 164 1.59 -2.05 18.31
CA TYR A 164 0.73 -1.25 19.17
C TYR A 164 1.43 0.05 19.63
N ARG A 165 2.66 -0.07 20.13
CA ARG A 165 3.45 1.06 20.62
C ARG A 165 3.76 2.06 19.51
N LEU A 166 4.29 1.57 18.38
CA LEU A 166 4.70 2.43 17.25
C LEU A 166 3.50 3.10 16.57
N VAL A 167 2.41 2.38 16.33
CA VAL A 167 1.19 2.95 15.75
C VAL A 167 0.62 4.05 16.66
N LYS A 168 0.58 3.83 17.98
CA LYS A 168 0.17 4.89 18.92
C LYS A 168 1.07 6.12 18.85
N ALA A 169 2.38 5.93 18.78
CA ALA A 169 3.34 7.02 18.67
C ALA A 169 3.15 7.81 17.36
N LEU A 170 2.97 7.10 16.24
CA LEU A 170 2.72 7.72 14.95
C LEU A 170 1.39 8.51 14.95
N LYS A 171 0.28 7.91 15.38
CA LYS A 171 -1.04 8.57 15.43
C LYS A 171 -1.04 9.80 16.36
N ALA A 172 -0.28 9.79 17.43
CA ALA A 172 -0.16 10.94 18.34
C ALA A 172 0.63 12.11 17.74
N ASN A 173 1.42 11.88 16.69
CA ASN A 173 2.33 12.88 16.11
C ASN A 173 1.97 13.29 14.68
N LEU A 174 1.16 12.53 13.98
CA LEU A 174 0.64 12.88 12.65
C LEU A 174 -0.59 13.80 12.77
N ARG A 175 -0.87 14.56 11.71
CA ARG A 175 -2.08 15.38 11.64
C ARG A 175 -3.32 14.50 11.63
N PRO A 176 -4.45 14.99 12.14
CA PRO A 176 -5.70 14.21 12.20
C PRO A 176 -6.21 13.72 10.83
N GLU A 177 -5.95 14.49 9.77
CA GLU A 177 -6.33 14.17 8.39
C GLU A 177 -5.40 13.16 7.74
N THR A 178 -4.16 12.99 8.20
CA THR A 178 -3.19 12.04 7.66
C THR A 178 -3.53 10.62 8.10
N LYS A 179 -3.88 9.77 7.16
CA LYS A 179 -4.17 8.36 7.46
C LYS A 179 -2.88 7.58 7.66
N LEU A 180 -2.88 6.72 8.66
CA LEU A 180 -1.81 5.75 8.89
C LEU A 180 -2.23 4.41 8.29
N HIS A 181 -1.43 3.91 7.37
CA HIS A 181 -1.60 2.63 6.70
C HIS A 181 -0.53 1.66 7.21
N LEU A 182 -0.90 0.43 7.55
CA LEU A 182 0.04 -0.62 7.89
C LEU A 182 0.00 -1.74 6.85
N HIS A 183 1.17 -2.05 6.31
CA HIS A 183 1.40 -3.17 5.42
C HIS A 183 2.38 -4.14 6.09
N THR A 184 2.00 -5.39 6.26
CA THR A 184 2.94 -6.45 6.66
C THR A 184 2.70 -7.72 5.84
N HIS A 185 3.77 -8.47 5.61
CA HIS A 185 3.68 -9.85 5.15
C HIS A 185 3.40 -10.78 6.34
N ASN A 186 3.08 -12.04 6.08
CA ASN A 186 2.83 -13.03 7.14
C ASN A 186 3.92 -14.10 7.20
N THR A 187 5.16 -13.72 6.89
CA THR A 187 6.31 -14.62 6.74
C THR A 187 6.66 -15.35 8.03
N THR A 188 6.53 -14.68 9.17
CA THR A 188 6.79 -15.28 10.51
C THR A 188 5.53 -15.86 11.13
N GLY A 189 4.35 -15.68 10.53
CA GLY A 189 3.07 -16.12 11.05
C GLY A 189 2.47 -15.21 12.14
N THR A 190 3.03 -14.01 12.35
CA THR A 190 2.53 -13.06 13.36
C THR A 190 1.69 -11.93 12.77
N GLY A 191 1.51 -11.88 11.44
CA GLY A 191 0.89 -10.77 10.73
C GLY A 191 -0.53 -10.43 11.19
N ASP A 192 -1.37 -11.44 11.43
CA ASP A 192 -2.73 -11.23 11.94
C ASP A 192 -2.73 -10.60 13.34
N MET A 193 -1.84 -11.04 14.21
CA MET A 193 -1.67 -10.47 15.56
C MET A 193 -1.13 -9.03 15.49
N VAL A 194 -0.21 -8.76 14.56
CA VAL A 194 0.32 -7.41 14.30
C VAL A 194 -0.82 -6.49 13.87
N TYR A 195 -1.67 -6.90 12.94
CA TYR A 195 -2.81 -6.11 12.50
C TYR A 195 -3.82 -5.87 13.64
N LEU A 196 -4.15 -6.90 14.41
CA LEU A 196 -5.06 -6.72 15.54
C LEU A 196 -4.53 -5.67 16.51
N MET A 197 -3.25 -5.75 16.88
CA MET A 197 -2.63 -4.79 17.82
C MET A 197 -2.53 -3.38 17.22
N ALA A 198 -2.25 -3.25 15.94
CA ALA A 198 -2.24 -1.97 15.23
C ALA A 198 -3.65 -1.34 15.17
N ILE A 199 -4.69 -2.14 14.93
CA ILE A 199 -6.09 -1.70 14.91
C ILE A 199 -6.49 -1.16 16.29
N LEU A 200 -6.17 -1.89 17.35
CA LEU A 200 -6.40 -1.44 18.73
C LEU A 200 -5.61 -0.16 19.08
N ALA A 201 -4.51 0.11 18.39
CA ALA A 201 -3.71 1.32 18.55
C ALA A 201 -4.21 2.50 17.70
N GLY A 202 -5.15 2.27 16.76
CA GLY A 202 -5.81 3.31 15.96
C GLY A 202 -5.25 3.48 14.54
N VAL A 203 -4.67 2.42 13.94
CA VAL A 203 -4.33 2.43 12.51
C VAL A 203 -5.60 2.62 11.68
N ASP A 204 -5.51 3.35 10.57
CA ASP A 204 -6.68 3.67 9.74
C ASP A 204 -6.91 2.64 8.63
N ILE A 205 -5.83 2.06 8.08
CA ILE A 205 -5.89 1.14 6.94
C ILE A 205 -4.89 0.00 7.16
N VAL A 206 -5.26 -1.21 6.77
CA VAL A 206 -4.35 -2.36 6.73
C VAL A 206 -4.47 -3.09 5.39
N ASP A 207 -3.36 -3.62 4.89
CA ASP A 207 -3.33 -4.40 3.66
C ASP A 207 -3.61 -5.88 3.93
N THR A 208 -4.52 -6.45 3.15
CA THR A 208 -4.84 -7.88 3.21
C THR A 208 -4.84 -8.49 1.81
N ALA A 209 -4.80 -9.81 1.73
CA ALA A 209 -4.98 -10.53 0.49
C ALA A 209 -6.19 -11.48 0.59
N LEU A 210 -6.84 -11.78 -0.53
CA LEU A 210 -7.86 -12.83 -0.57
C LEU A 210 -7.27 -14.16 -0.09
N SER A 211 -8.00 -14.94 0.70
CA SER A 211 -7.52 -16.18 1.33
C SER A 211 -6.75 -17.10 0.41
N PRO A 212 -7.17 -17.38 -0.85
CA PRO A 212 -6.41 -18.23 -1.75
C PRO A 212 -5.01 -17.71 -2.11
N LEU A 213 -4.76 -16.41 -1.93
CA LEU A 213 -3.52 -15.72 -2.24
C LEU A 213 -2.83 -15.15 -1.00
N GLY A 214 -3.47 -15.28 0.17
CA GLY A 214 -3.01 -14.73 1.44
C GLY A 214 -2.01 -15.62 2.18
N ASN A 215 -1.46 -15.06 3.25
CA ASN A 215 -0.55 -15.72 4.19
C ASN A 215 0.82 -16.11 3.63
N GLY A 216 1.66 -16.73 4.43
CA GLY A 216 3.03 -17.05 4.07
C GLY A 216 3.81 -15.81 3.65
N THR A 217 4.30 -15.76 2.42
CA THR A 217 5.02 -14.60 1.87
C THR A 217 4.12 -13.47 1.39
N SER A 218 2.79 -13.67 1.45
CA SER A 218 1.78 -12.64 1.17
C SER A 218 1.32 -11.96 2.46
N GLN A 219 0.31 -11.09 2.36
CA GLN A 219 -0.30 -10.42 3.50
C GLN A 219 -1.24 -11.37 4.25
N PRO A 220 -1.64 -11.04 5.49
CA PRO A 220 -2.75 -11.71 6.17
C PRO A 220 -4.01 -11.76 5.31
N ALA A 221 -4.80 -12.81 5.48
CA ALA A 221 -6.03 -12.99 4.72
C ALA A 221 -7.12 -11.99 5.13
N THR A 222 -7.92 -11.54 4.17
CA THR A 222 -9.02 -10.59 4.40
C THR A 222 -10.11 -11.19 5.29
N GLU A 223 -10.55 -12.39 4.98
CA GLU A 223 -11.74 -13.00 5.56
C GLU A 223 -11.61 -13.25 7.07
N PRO A 224 -10.50 -13.81 7.60
CA PRO A 224 -10.31 -13.95 9.03
C PRO A 224 -10.29 -12.61 9.77
N LEU A 225 -9.70 -11.57 9.17
CA LEU A 225 -9.66 -10.24 9.76
C LEU A 225 -11.05 -9.62 9.84
N VAL A 226 -11.82 -9.65 8.74
CA VAL A 226 -13.21 -9.17 8.69
C VAL A 226 -14.07 -9.90 9.72
N ALA A 227 -13.95 -11.24 9.80
CA ALA A 227 -14.67 -12.04 10.79
C ALA A 227 -14.33 -11.66 12.23
N THR A 228 -13.04 -11.43 12.51
CA THR A 228 -12.55 -11.03 13.84
C THR A 228 -13.09 -9.67 14.27
N LEU A 229 -13.21 -8.73 13.35
CA LEU A 229 -13.64 -7.35 13.64
C LEU A 229 -15.16 -7.17 13.66
N LYS A 230 -15.92 -8.13 13.13
CA LYS A 230 -17.37 -8.06 13.01
C LYS A 230 -18.04 -7.79 14.35
N GLY A 231 -18.90 -6.76 14.42
CA GLY A 231 -19.63 -6.37 15.61
C GLY A 231 -18.79 -5.67 16.68
N THR A 232 -17.54 -5.34 16.40
CA THR A 232 -16.67 -4.53 17.26
C THR A 232 -16.71 -3.06 16.81
N PRO A 233 -16.14 -2.11 17.60
CA PRO A 233 -15.95 -0.73 17.15
C PRO A 233 -15.07 -0.57 15.90
N TYR A 234 -14.40 -1.62 15.47
CA TYR A 234 -13.50 -1.67 14.32
C TYR A 234 -14.10 -2.44 13.13
N ASP A 235 -15.41 -2.72 13.17
CA ASP A 235 -16.10 -3.44 12.10
C ASP A 235 -15.92 -2.68 10.76
N THR A 236 -15.45 -3.40 9.76
CA THR A 236 -15.18 -2.83 8.44
C THR A 236 -16.45 -2.63 7.60
N GLY A 237 -17.56 -3.26 8.00
CA GLY A 237 -18.79 -3.30 7.21
C GLY A 237 -18.73 -4.20 5.97
N ILE A 238 -17.61 -4.90 5.75
CA ILE A 238 -17.46 -5.83 4.62
C ILE A 238 -18.24 -7.11 4.91
N SER A 239 -19.02 -7.57 3.92
CA SER A 239 -19.75 -8.84 3.99
C SER A 239 -18.80 -10.02 3.71
N ILE A 240 -18.78 -11.00 4.62
CA ILE A 240 -18.02 -12.25 4.41
C ILE A 240 -18.63 -13.07 3.26
N GLU A 241 -19.94 -13.02 3.11
CA GLU A 241 -20.65 -13.72 2.03
C GLU A 241 -20.24 -13.19 0.63
N GLU A 242 -19.90 -11.91 0.54
CA GLU A 242 -19.43 -11.29 -0.70
C GLU A 242 -17.93 -11.57 -0.97
N LEU A 243 -17.18 -11.98 0.05
CA LEU A 243 -15.77 -12.35 -0.09
C LEU A 243 -15.59 -13.81 -0.55
N LEU A 244 -16.57 -14.68 -0.35
CA LEU A 244 -16.54 -16.11 -0.68
C LEU A 244 -17.11 -16.40 -2.07
#